data_b3103b68be3e3a56140f7ecee363b286
#
_entry.id   b3103b68be3e3a56140f7ecee363b286
#
_cell.length_a   1.000
_cell.length_b   1.000
_cell.length_c   1.000
_cell.angle_alpha   90.00
_cell.angle_beta   90.00
_cell.angle_gamma   90.00
#
_symmetry.space_group_name_H-M   'P 1'
#
loop_
_entity.id
_entity.type
_entity.pdbx_description
1 polymer ?
#
loop_
_entity_poly.entity_id
_entity_poly.type
_entity_poly.pdbx_seq_one_letter_code
_entity_poly.pdbx_strand_id
1 'polypeptide(L)'
;MNKSENIFVEKEDVQGLLVRGYGKFPFAKFILLNITDEKLAKVYLNKISDQLNTAKVSPEELAINLAFTGKGLKALKLKEEIYSKFQREFLEGMDEPYRATILGDIYSNHPDNWSWGGPKNDEVHLILMVYAKTQNILDNEIDKQKNDFTSNGISLIEIKDTISLPSGKEHFGFRDGISMPAIDGFGGKAITETENE
;
A
#
# COMPACT_ATOMS: atom_id res chain seq x y z
N MET A 1 -34.00 11.51 10.45
CA MET A 1 -32.99 10.68 11.14
C MET A 1 -32.88 9.38 10.34
N ASN A 2 -31.92 9.33 9.42
CA ASN A 2 -31.62 8.07 8.73
C ASN A 2 -30.93 7.15 9.74
N LYS A 3 -31.51 6.00 10.05
CA LYS A 3 -30.82 4.93 10.74
C LYS A 3 -29.66 4.54 9.82
N SER A 4 -28.43 4.77 10.28
CA SER A 4 -27.24 4.16 9.66
C SER A 4 -27.49 2.66 9.66
N GLU A 5 -27.61 2.06 8.48
CA GLU A 5 -27.55 0.63 8.35
C GLU A 5 -26.22 0.20 8.95
N ASN A 6 -26.26 -0.74 9.90
CA ASN A 6 -25.03 -1.29 10.46
C ASN A 6 -24.28 -2.01 9.33
N ILE A 7 -23.27 -1.36 8.77
CA ILE A 7 -22.39 -1.97 7.79
C ILE A 7 -21.60 -3.05 8.52
N PHE A 8 -21.88 -4.30 8.16
CA PHE A 8 -21.08 -5.42 8.64
C PHE A 8 -19.83 -5.55 7.76
N VAL A 9 -18.66 -5.46 8.39
CA VAL A 9 -17.36 -5.61 7.72
C VAL A 9 -16.68 -6.89 8.24
N GLU A 10 -16.35 -7.78 7.33
CA GLU A 10 -15.56 -8.97 7.63
C GLU A 10 -14.10 -8.56 7.85
N LYS A 11 -13.73 -8.41 9.13
CA LYS A 11 -12.40 -7.88 9.51
C LYS A 11 -11.24 -8.77 9.07
N GLU A 12 -11.51 -10.02 8.80
CA GLU A 12 -10.58 -10.99 8.25
C GLU A 12 -10.20 -10.69 6.80
N ASP A 13 -11.13 -10.11 6.03
CA ASP A 13 -10.94 -9.80 4.60
C ASP A 13 -10.37 -8.39 4.37
N VAL A 14 -10.12 -7.64 5.45
CA VAL A 14 -9.57 -6.29 5.37
C VAL A 14 -8.16 -6.27 5.97
N GLN A 15 -7.21 -5.68 5.26
CA GLN A 15 -5.85 -5.54 5.77
C GLN A 15 -5.79 -4.57 6.94
N GLY A 16 -4.98 -4.91 7.94
CA GLY A 16 -4.85 -4.16 9.19
C GLY A 16 -4.38 -2.72 9.02
N LEU A 17 -3.62 -2.44 7.95
CA LEU A 17 -3.14 -1.10 7.64
C LEU A 17 -4.26 -0.07 7.46
N LEU A 18 -5.45 -0.49 7.03
CA LEU A 18 -6.60 0.41 6.87
C LEU A 18 -7.17 0.92 8.19
N VAL A 19 -6.95 0.20 9.29
CA VAL A 19 -7.59 0.50 10.58
C VAL A 19 -6.58 0.84 11.68
N ARG A 20 -5.29 0.64 11.44
CA ARG A 20 -4.25 0.93 12.42
C ARG A 20 -2.92 1.26 11.76
N GLY A 21 -2.19 2.20 12.31
CA GLY A 21 -0.79 2.42 12.00
C GLY A 21 0.12 1.40 12.69
N TYR A 22 1.31 1.23 12.17
CA TYR A 22 2.34 0.33 12.70
C TYR A 22 3.47 1.06 13.45
N GLY A 23 3.15 2.16 14.13
CA GLY A 23 4.13 2.99 14.85
C GLY A 23 4.95 2.25 15.93
N LYS A 24 4.51 1.06 16.37
CA LYS A 24 5.28 0.20 17.27
C LYS A 24 6.36 -0.64 16.58
N PHE A 25 6.43 -0.60 15.24
CA PHE A 25 7.43 -1.28 14.43
C PHE A 25 8.40 -0.25 13.84
N PRO A 26 9.57 -0.04 14.47
CA PRO A 26 10.50 1.01 14.05
C PRO A 26 11.26 0.69 12.76
N PHE A 27 11.20 -0.56 12.30
CA PHE A 27 11.87 -1.02 11.09
C PHE A 27 10.85 -1.39 10.04
N ALA A 28 10.96 -0.81 8.85
CA ALA A 28 10.10 -1.19 7.74
C ALA A 28 10.83 -1.06 6.39
N LYS A 29 10.36 -1.83 5.40
CA LYS A 29 10.77 -1.72 4.00
C LYS A 29 9.56 -1.82 3.10
N PHE A 30 9.57 -1.02 2.03
CA PHE A 30 8.58 -1.08 0.96
C PHE A 30 9.26 -1.65 -0.28
N ILE A 31 8.70 -2.70 -0.83
CA ILE A 31 9.26 -3.44 -1.95
C ILE A 31 8.39 -3.19 -3.18
N LEU A 32 8.94 -2.52 -4.18
CA LEU A 32 8.28 -2.25 -5.44
C LEU A 32 8.49 -3.43 -6.39
N LEU A 33 7.40 -3.97 -6.92
CA LEU A 33 7.37 -5.22 -7.66
C LEU A 33 6.64 -5.06 -9.00
N ASN A 34 7.14 -5.77 -10.01
CA ASN A 34 6.50 -5.93 -11.30
C ASN A 34 6.04 -7.38 -11.50
N ILE A 35 4.89 -7.59 -12.10
CA ILE A 35 4.37 -8.91 -12.49
C ILE A 35 4.88 -9.22 -13.89
N THR A 36 5.67 -10.27 -14.03
CA THR A 36 6.22 -10.76 -15.30
C THR A 36 5.47 -11.96 -15.86
N ASP A 37 4.79 -12.73 -15.00
CA ASP A 37 3.89 -13.83 -15.38
C ASP A 37 2.64 -13.81 -14.50
N GLU A 38 1.48 -13.62 -15.12
CA GLU A 38 0.18 -13.54 -14.42
C GLU A 38 -0.15 -14.79 -13.61
N LYS A 39 0.07 -15.98 -14.21
CA LYS A 39 -0.34 -17.24 -13.57
C LYS A 39 0.51 -17.54 -12.36
N LEU A 40 1.81 -17.38 -12.49
CA LEU A 40 2.75 -17.56 -11.39
C LEU A 40 2.55 -16.51 -10.30
N ALA A 41 2.32 -15.26 -10.68
CA ALA A 41 2.02 -14.20 -9.71
C ALA A 41 0.77 -14.49 -8.89
N LYS A 42 -0.28 -15.08 -9.48
CA LYS A 42 -1.47 -15.52 -8.74
C LYS A 42 -1.16 -16.63 -7.72
N VAL A 43 -0.21 -17.52 -8.03
CA VAL A 43 0.26 -18.54 -7.07
C VAL A 43 0.96 -17.87 -5.89
N TYR A 44 1.84 -16.90 -6.16
CA TYR A 44 2.48 -16.11 -5.11
C TYR A 44 1.46 -15.36 -4.25
N LEU A 45 0.49 -14.70 -4.87
CA LEU A 45 -0.54 -13.95 -4.17
C LEU A 45 -1.38 -14.83 -3.25
N ASN A 46 -1.75 -16.03 -3.69
CA ASN A 46 -2.42 -17.01 -2.84
C ASN A 46 -1.54 -17.45 -1.66
N LYS A 47 -0.23 -17.63 -1.87
CA LYS A 47 0.70 -18.00 -0.80
C LYS A 47 0.88 -16.90 0.23
N ILE A 48 0.98 -15.63 -0.22
CA ILE A 48 1.20 -14.51 0.68
C ILE A 48 -0.07 -14.06 1.37
N SER A 49 -1.26 -14.32 0.82
CA SER A 49 -2.53 -13.90 1.40
C SER A 49 -2.70 -14.36 2.85
N ASP A 50 -2.26 -15.57 3.17
CA ASP A 50 -2.29 -16.13 4.53
C ASP A 50 -1.31 -15.45 5.51
N GLN A 51 -0.36 -14.68 4.99
CA GLN A 51 0.64 -13.95 5.77
C GLN A 51 0.28 -12.47 5.97
N LEU A 52 -0.71 -11.97 5.22
CA LEU A 52 -1.14 -10.58 5.34
C LEU A 52 -1.82 -10.31 6.68
N ASN A 53 -1.44 -9.21 7.31
CA ASN A 53 -2.08 -8.79 8.55
C ASN A 53 -3.48 -8.24 8.29
N THR A 54 -4.46 -8.80 8.96
CA THR A 54 -5.85 -8.38 8.84
C THR A 54 -6.26 -7.38 9.91
N ALA A 55 -7.41 -6.75 9.72
CA ALA A 55 -8.00 -5.83 10.68
C ALA A 55 -8.46 -6.52 11.97
N LYS A 56 -8.62 -7.86 11.95
CA LYS A 56 -9.08 -8.65 13.10
C LYS A 56 -8.05 -8.70 14.22
N VAL A 57 -6.78 -8.93 13.89
CA VAL A 57 -5.72 -9.17 14.88
C VAL A 57 -4.59 -8.14 14.73
N SER A 58 -4.15 -7.59 15.85
CA SER A 58 -2.98 -6.71 15.86
C SER A 58 -1.71 -7.55 15.84
N PRO A 59 -0.77 -7.32 14.92
CA PRO A 59 0.48 -8.08 14.87
C PRO A 59 1.38 -7.75 16.08
N GLU A 60 2.19 -8.71 16.50
CA GLU A 60 3.08 -8.57 17.66
C GLU A 60 4.51 -8.19 17.27
N GLU A 61 5.07 -8.81 16.24
CA GLU A 61 6.48 -8.67 15.84
C GLU A 61 6.70 -8.30 14.38
N LEU A 62 5.78 -8.71 13.50
CA LEU A 62 5.88 -8.55 12.06
C LEU A 62 4.50 -8.22 11.49
N ALA A 63 4.44 -7.23 10.61
CA ALA A 63 3.26 -6.92 9.83
C ALA A 63 3.60 -6.89 8.33
N ILE A 64 2.81 -7.60 7.54
CA ILE A 64 2.93 -7.65 6.09
C ILE A 64 1.63 -7.15 5.48
N ASN A 65 1.75 -6.21 4.56
CA ASN A 65 0.63 -5.68 3.79
C ASN A 65 1.01 -5.60 2.32
N LEU A 66 0.01 -5.65 1.45
CA LEU A 66 0.19 -5.63 0.02
C LEU A 66 -0.78 -4.63 -0.61
N ALA A 67 -0.28 -3.80 -1.52
CA ALA A 67 -1.10 -2.90 -2.31
C ALA A 67 -0.87 -3.14 -3.81
N PHE A 68 -1.89 -2.84 -4.61
CA PHE A 68 -1.86 -2.93 -6.07
C PHE A 68 -1.96 -1.55 -6.67
N THR A 69 -1.28 -1.35 -7.79
CA THR A 69 -1.57 -0.23 -8.69
C THR A 69 -2.67 -0.61 -9.67
N GLY A 70 -3.26 0.37 -10.36
CA GLY A 70 -4.18 0.10 -11.46
C GLY A 70 -3.54 -0.76 -12.55
N LYS A 71 -2.27 -0.47 -12.90
CA LYS A 71 -1.49 -1.28 -13.85
C LYS A 71 -1.30 -2.72 -13.35
N GLY A 72 -1.09 -2.91 -12.05
CA GLY A 72 -0.97 -4.23 -11.42
C GLY A 72 -2.25 -5.06 -11.50
N LEU A 73 -3.41 -4.46 -11.24
CA LEU A 73 -4.70 -5.13 -11.39
C LEU A 73 -4.95 -5.53 -12.86
N LYS A 74 -4.53 -4.70 -13.80
CA LYS A 74 -4.60 -5.01 -15.25
C LYS A 74 -3.65 -6.16 -15.62
N ALA A 75 -2.43 -6.17 -15.10
CA ALA A 75 -1.46 -7.25 -15.32
C ALA A 75 -1.98 -8.59 -14.78
N LEU A 76 -2.75 -8.58 -13.69
CA LEU A 76 -3.44 -9.76 -13.14
C LEU A 76 -4.70 -10.14 -13.90
N LYS A 77 -5.04 -9.42 -14.97
CA LYS A 77 -6.26 -9.62 -15.78
C LYS A 77 -7.53 -9.58 -14.93
N LEU A 78 -7.63 -8.58 -14.04
CA LEU A 78 -8.89 -8.31 -13.36
C LEU A 78 -9.98 -8.07 -14.41
N LYS A 79 -11.16 -8.66 -14.19
CA LYS A 79 -12.28 -8.54 -15.14
C LYS A 79 -12.62 -7.07 -15.37
N GLU A 80 -12.81 -6.69 -16.64
CA GLU A 80 -13.09 -5.30 -17.04
C GLU A 80 -14.29 -4.70 -16.32
N GLU A 81 -15.33 -5.51 -16.06
CA GLU A 81 -16.54 -5.11 -15.32
C GLU A 81 -16.24 -4.63 -13.88
N ILE A 82 -15.14 -5.11 -13.30
CA ILE A 82 -14.68 -4.72 -11.97
C ILE A 82 -13.64 -3.60 -12.11
N TYR A 83 -12.69 -3.76 -13.02
CA TYR A 83 -11.59 -2.82 -13.25
C TYR A 83 -12.12 -1.41 -13.57
N SER A 84 -13.10 -1.29 -14.47
CA SER A 84 -13.69 0.00 -14.86
C SER A 84 -14.45 0.73 -13.76
N LYS A 85 -14.71 0.10 -12.61
CA LYS A 85 -15.37 0.75 -11.46
C LYS A 85 -14.40 1.53 -10.56
N PHE A 86 -13.10 1.34 -10.72
CA PHE A 86 -12.13 2.13 -9.96
C PHE A 86 -12.08 3.58 -10.46
N GLN A 87 -11.68 4.47 -9.56
CA GLN A 87 -11.52 5.89 -9.89
C GLN A 87 -10.48 6.07 -11.01
N ARG A 88 -10.73 7.02 -11.89
CA ARG A 88 -9.88 7.31 -13.04
C ARG A 88 -8.43 7.57 -12.64
N GLU A 89 -8.23 8.29 -11.55
CA GLU A 89 -6.93 8.64 -11.00
C GLU A 89 -6.10 7.40 -10.64
N PHE A 90 -6.76 6.39 -10.06
CA PHE A 90 -6.12 5.13 -9.71
C PHE A 90 -5.78 4.29 -10.95
N LEU A 91 -6.67 4.28 -11.95
CA LEU A 91 -6.47 3.49 -13.17
C LEU A 91 -5.36 4.03 -14.05
N GLU A 92 -5.30 5.36 -14.20
CA GLU A 92 -4.33 6.05 -15.06
C GLU A 92 -2.96 6.19 -14.39
N GLY A 93 -2.92 6.40 -13.07
CA GLY A 93 -1.69 6.68 -12.35
C GLY A 93 -1.28 8.14 -12.43
N MET A 94 -0.07 8.45 -11.94
CA MET A 94 0.42 9.82 -11.79
C MET A 94 1.27 10.29 -12.99
N ASP A 95 1.71 9.38 -13.81
CA ASP A 95 2.63 9.62 -14.95
C ASP A 95 1.93 10.05 -16.24
N GLU A 96 0.60 10.21 -16.22
CA GLU A 96 -0.15 10.71 -17.36
C GLU A 96 0.22 12.17 -17.73
N PRO A 97 0.48 12.50 -19.01
CA PRO A 97 1.00 13.81 -19.41
C PRO A 97 0.16 15.00 -18.95
N TYR A 98 -1.17 14.87 -18.98
CA TYR A 98 -2.04 15.96 -18.53
C TYR A 98 -1.96 16.17 -17.01
N ARG A 99 -1.73 15.11 -16.23
CA ARG A 99 -1.52 15.20 -14.77
C ARG A 99 -0.23 15.90 -14.44
N ALA A 100 0.85 15.56 -15.12
CA ALA A 100 2.13 16.24 -14.95
C ALA A 100 1.98 17.75 -15.09
N THR A 101 1.19 18.21 -16.06
CA THR A 101 0.90 19.63 -16.25
C THR A 101 0.10 20.23 -15.09
N ILE A 102 -0.97 19.55 -14.63
CA ILE A 102 -1.84 20.04 -13.55
C ILE A 102 -1.10 20.06 -12.21
N LEU A 103 -0.27 19.04 -11.93
CA LEU A 103 0.47 18.90 -10.68
C LEU A 103 1.77 19.71 -10.65
N GLY A 104 2.21 20.26 -11.79
CA GLY A 104 3.47 20.98 -11.91
C GLY A 104 4.70 20.06 -11.98
N ASP A 105 4.50 18.81 -12.37
CA ASP A 105 5.59 17.84 -12.61
C ASP A 105 6.22 18.11 -13.98
N ILE A 106 6.90 19.24 -14.08
CA ILE A 106 7.53 19.74 -15.29
C ILE A 106 9.04 19.94 -15.07
N TYR A 107 9.79 20.14 -16.15
CA TYR A 107 11.24 20.34 -16.13
C TYR A 107 11.98 19.20 -15.41
N SER A 108 12.67 19.49 -14.32
CA SER A 108 13.42 18.50 -13.52
C SER A 108 12.52 17.46 -12.83
N ASN A 109 11.26 17.84 -12.55
CA ASN A 109 10.28 16.95 -11.90
C ASN A 109 9.43 16.16 -12.90
N HIS A 110 9.67 16.34 -14.22
CA HIS A 110 8.91 15.61 -15.22
C HIS A 110 8.96 14.09 -14.99
N PRO A 111 7.85 13.33 -15.18
CA PRO A 111 7.80 11.89 -14.94
C PRO A 111 8.90 11.07 -15.62
N ASP A 112 9.41 11.54 -16.75
CA ASP A 112 10.58 10.95 -17.43
C ASP A 112 11.86 10.90 -16.60
N ASN A 113 11.94 11.74 -15.57
CA ASN A 113 13.11 11.87 -14.70
C ASN A 113 12.93 11.17 -13.36
N TRP A 114 11.76 10.53 -13.12
CA TRP A 114 11.53 9.81 -11.88
C TRP A 114 12.40 8.56 -11.79
N SER A 115 12.86 8.24 -10.59
CA SER A 115 13.69 7.06 -10.35
C SER A 115 12.89 5.74 -10.42
N TRP A 116 11.57 5.82 -10.23
CA TRP A 116 10.61 4.70 -10.37
C TRP A 116 9.20 5.25 -10.60
N GLY A 117 8.35 4.44 -11.19
CA GLY A 117 6.94 4.79 -11.44
C GLY A 117 6.69 5.75 -12.59
N GLY A 118 7.73 6.24 -13.26
CA GLY A 118 7.61 7.04 -14.45
C GLY A 118 7.60 6.22 -15.75
N PRO A 119 7.31 6.84 -16.91
CA PRO A 119 7.10 6.14 -18.17
C PRO A 119 8.38 5.48 -18.75
N LYS A 120 9.56 5.83 -18.23
CA LYS A 120 10.85 5.24 -18.60
C LYS A 120 11.34 4.14 -17.65
N ASN A 121 10.57 3.85 -16.60
CA ASN A 121 10.89 2.84 -15.62
C ASN A 121 10.05 1.58 -15.84
N ASP A 122 10.45 0.49 -15.19
CA ASP A 122 9.60 -0.69 -15.06
C ASP A 122 8.30 -0.34 -14.33
N GLU A 123 7.17 -0.86 -14.80
CA GLU A 123 5.88 -0.58 -14.20
C GLU A 123 5.79 -1.18 -12.80
N VAL A 124 5.46 -0.37 -11.81
CA VAL A 124 5.15 -0.84 -10.46
C VAL A 124 3.74 -1.41 -10.45
N HIS A 125 3.64 -2.73 -10.25
CA HIS A 125 2.36 -3.45 -10.18
C HIS A 125 1.90 -3.69 -8.74
N LEU A 126 2.86 -3.95 -7.84
CA LEU A 126 2.62 -4.30 -6.44
C LEU A 126 3.56 -3.50 -5.53
N ILE A 127 3.10 -3.21 -4.34
CA ILE A 127 3.94 -2.71 -3.25
C ILE A 127 3.74 -3.65 -2.06
N LEU A 128 4.78 -4.39 -1.70
CA LEU A 128 4.81 -5.19 -0.49
C LEU A 128 5.41 -4.36 0.63
N MET A 129 4.66 -4.16 1.70
CA MET A 129 5.05 -3.35 2.86
C MET A 129 5.29 -4.28 4.05
N VAL A 130 6.53 -4.29 4.54
CA VAL A 130 6.94 -5.14 5.67
C VAL A 130 7.37 -4.25 6.81
N TYR A 131 6.76 -4.45 7.98
CA TYR A 131 7.04 -3.72 9.21
C TYR A 131 7.46 -4.72 10.29
N ALA A 132 8.52 -4.45 11.02
CA ALA A 132 9.05 -5.36 12.02
C ALA A 132 9.50 -4.65 13.30
N LYS A 133 9.47 -5.40 14.39
CA LYS A 133 9.90 -4.94 15.71
C LYS A 133 11.41 -4.84 15.84
N THR A 134 12.15 -5.65 15.09
CA THR A 134 13.62 -5.64 15.05
C THR A 134 14.13 -5.73 13.61
N GLN A 135 15.35 -5.21 13.39
CA GLN A 135 16.02 -5.27 12.09
C GLN A 135 16.18 -6.72 11.60
N ASN A 136 16.55 -7.64 12.49
CA ASN A 136 16.76 -9.04 12.14
C ASN A 136 15.48 -9.72 11.63
N ILE A 137 14.32 -9.44 12.25
CA ILE A 137 13.02 -9.96 11.78
C ILE A 137 12.71 -9.40 10.39
N LEU A 138 12.96 -8.10 10.18
CA LEU A 138 12.77 -7.45 8.89
C LEU A 138 13.63 -8.10 7.80
N ASP A 139 14.93 -8.20 8.03
CA ASP A 139 15.89 -8.71 7.03
C ASP A 139 15.58 -10.17 6.67
N ASN A 140 15.28 -11.01 7.65
CA ASN A 140 14.88 -12.40 7.41
C ASN A 140 13.62 -12.51 6.55
N GLU A 141 12.60 -11.68 6.81
CA GLU A 141 11.38 -11.68 6.00
C GLU A 141 11.63 -11.15 4.58
N ILE A 142 12.43 -10.08 4.43
CA ILE A 142 12.80 -9.55 3.13
C ILE A 142 13.54 -10.60 2.28
N ASP A 143 14.49 -11.33 2.87
CA ASP A 143 15.24 -12.35 2.15
C ASP A 143 14.35 -13.55 1.77
N LYS A 144 13.44 -13.95 2.64
CA LYS A 144 12.42 -14.96 2.33
C LYS A 144 11.56 -14.54 1.13
N GLN A 145 11.05 -13.31 1.13
CA GLN A 145 10.22 -12.79 0.04
C GLN A 145 11.01 -12.70 -1.28
N LYS A 146 12.25 -12.22 -1.27
CA LYS A 146 13.12 -12.17 -2.46
C LYS A 146 13.31 -13.52 -3.12
N ASN A 147 13.51 -14.56 -2.31
CA ASN A 147 13.68 -15.93 -2.80
C ASN A 147 12.40 -16.44 -3.50
N ASP A 148 11.25 -15.96 -3.11
CA ASP A 148 9.96 -16.36 -3.69
C ASP A 148 9.64 -15.63 -5.01
N PHE A 149 10.13 -14.41 -5.24
CA PHE A 149 9.71 -13.58 -6.37
C PHE A 149 9.99 -14.19 -7.74
N THR A 150 11.25 -14.50 -8.02
CA THR A 150 11.67 -14.94 -9.37
C THR A 150 10.97 -16.21 -9.83
N SER A 151 10.81 -17.18 -8.93
CA SER A 151 10.12 -18.45 -9.24
C SER A 151 8.61 -18.28 -9.43
N ASN A 152 8.06 -17.16 -9.00
CA ASN A 152 6.63 -16.88 -9.04
C ASN A 152 6.25 -15.74 -10.00
N GLY A 153 7.04 -15.47 -11.02
CA GLY A 153 6.69 -14.51 -12.08
C GLY A 153 6.59 -13.07 -11.58
N ILE A 154 7.41 -12.73 -10.61
CA ILE A 154 7.52 -11.39 -10.04
C ILE A 154 8.97 -10.94 -10.13
N SER A 155 9.20 -9.72 -10.59
CA SER A 155 10.50 -9.08 -10.56
C SER A 155 10.55 -7.96 -9.52
N LEU A 156 11.68 -7.88 -8.84
CA LEU A 156 11.99 -6.81 -7.92
C LEU A 156 12.42 -5.57 -8.70
N ILE A 157 11.73 -4.45 -8.50
CA ILE A 157 12.14 -3.15 -9.05
C ILE A 157 13.08 -2.45 -8.07
N GLU A 158 12.62 -2.20 -6.86
CA GLU A 158 13.37 -1.46 -5.85
C GLU A 158 12.90 -1.79 -4.43
N ILE A 159 13.80 -1.63 -3.46
CA ILE A 159 13.48 -1.69 -2.04
C ILE A 159 13.71 -0.31 -1.45
N LYS A 160 12.67 0.25 -0.85
CA LYS A 160 12.72 1.53 -0.14
C LYS A 160 12.87 1.28 1.36
N ASP A 161 13.95 1.78 1.92
CA ASP A 161 14.13 1.84 3.36
C ASP A 161 13.24 2.95 3.94
N THR A 162 12.68 2.71 5.11
CA THR A 162 11.96 3.72 5.86
C THR A 162 12.73 4.11 7.10
N ILE A 163 12.47 5.29 7.61
CA ILE A 163 13.04 5.78 8.87
C ILE A 163 11.91 6.14 9.84
N SER A 164 12.14 5.89 11.12
CA SER A 164 11.29 6.40 12.17
C SER A 164 11.91 7.68 12.71
N LEU A 165 11.19 8.80 12.61
CA LEU A 165 11.69 10.09 13.09
C LEU A 165 11.58 10.17 14.61
N PRO A 166 12.66 10.49 15.34
CA PRO A 166 12.69 10.44 16.80
C PRO A 166 11.67 11.37 17.48
N SER A 167 11.31 12.48 16.82
CA SER A 167 10.34 13.45 17.34
C SER A 167 8.88 13.01 17.21
N GLY A 168 8.59 11.91 16.49
CA GLY A 168 7.24 11.53 16.09
C GLY A 168 6.54 12.58 15.22
N LYS A 169 7.33 13.42 14.55
CA LYS A 169 6.86 14.43 13.59
C LYS A 169 7.41 14.07 12.22
N GLU A 170 6.66 14.43 11.18
CA GLU A 170 7.14 14.37 9.82
C GLU A 170 8.35 15.30 9.60
N HIS A 171 9.14 15.04 8.57
CA HIS A 171 10.37 15.80 8.27
C HIS A 171 10.11 17.30 8.02
N PHE A 172 8.89 17.70 7.69
CA PHE A 172 8.45 19.09 7.56
C PHE A 172 7.85 19.68 8.85
N GLY A 173 7.95 18.97 10.00
CA GLY A 173 7.69 19.50 11.34
C GLY A 173 6.28 19.29 11.89
N PHE A 174 5.33 18.80 11.12
CA PHE A 174 3.98 18.49 11.61
C PHE A 174 3.92 17.07 12.19
N ARG A 175 3.01 16.88 13.14
CA ARG A 175 2.72 15.55 13.70
C ARG A 175 1.59 14.92 12.90
N ASP A 176 1.81 13.70 12.44
CA ASP A 176 0.77 12.89 11.81
C ASP A 176 -0.11 12.18 12.86
N GLY A 177 -1.30 11.74 12.44
CA GLY A 177 -2.21 10.95 13.28
C GLY A 177 -2.96 11.74 14.35
N ILE A 178 -3.01 13.08 14.28
CA ILE A 178 -3.78 13.92 15.22
C ILE A 178 -5.28 13.79 14.94
N SER A 179 -5.65 13.68 13.67
CA SER A 179 -7.03 13.51 13.23
C SER A 179 -7.13 12.19 12.43
N MET A 180 -7.85 11.22 12.98
CA MET A 180 -8.07 9.93 12.35
C MET A 180 -9.55 9.81 12.02
N PRO A 181 -9.93 9.59 10.75
CA PRO A 181 -11.32 9.37 10.40
C PRO A 181 -11.82 8.06 11.02
N ALA A 182 -13.05 8.04 11.47
CA ALA A 182 -13.72 6.80 11.82
C ALA A 182 -14.12 6.09 10.54
N ILE A 183 -13.82 4.80 10.47
CA ILE A 183 -14.22 3.96 9.35
C ILE A 183 -15.44 3.15 9.78
N ASP A 184 -16.54 3.28 9.06
CA ASP A 184 -17.77 2.56 9.34
C ASP A 184 -17.52 1.05 9.38
N GLY A 185 -18.12 0.37 10.36
CA GLY A 185 -17.95 -1.07 10.59
C GLY A 185 -16.74 -1.49 11.42
N PHE A 186 -15.75 -0.59 11.68
CA PHE A 186 -14.59 -0.95 12.50
C PHE A 186 -14.65 -0.47 13.96
N GLY A 187 -15.63 0.37 14.28
CA GLY A 187 -15.71 1.02 15.60
C GLY A 187 -14.62 2.10 15.73
N GLY A 188 -14.91 3.11 16.47
CA GLY A 188 -14.03 4.24 16.67
C GLY A 188 -14.89 5.49 16.81
N LYS A 189 -14.46 6.45 17.65
CA LYS A 189 -15.05 7.77 17.62
C LYS A 189 -14.30 8.56 16.56
N ALA A 190 -15.02 9.12 15.60
CA ALA A 190 -14.46 10.14 14.74
C ALA A 190 -13.92 11.27 15.64
N ILE A 191 -12.64 11.54 15.54
CA ILE A 191 -12.06 12.76 16.11
C ILE A 191 -12.15 13.82 15.00
N THR A 192 -13.35 14.13 14.61
CA THR A 192 -13.62 15.30 13.77
C THR A 192 -14.64 16.13 14.52
N GLU A 193 -14.19 17.25 15.03
CA GLU A 193 -15.05 18.37 15.39
C GLU A 193 -15.61 18.97 14.10
N THR A 194 -16.53 18.32 13.47
CA THR A 194 -17.33 18.93 12.43
C THR A 194 -18.72 18.35 12.50
N GLU A 195 -19.41 18.73 13.55
CA GLU A 195 -20.86 18.77 13.52
C GLU A 195 -21.31 19.69 14.64
N ASN A 196 -21.49 20.92 14.28
CA ASN A 196 -22.51 21.81 14.83
C ASN A 196 -22.29 23.21 14.25
N GLU A 197 -22.81 23.40 13.05
CA GLU A 197 -23.41 24.67 12.63
C GLU A 197 -24.58 24.36 11.68
#